data_36eea0efff7f4325f5291353fd988f6a
#
_entry.id   36eea0efff7f4325f5291353fd988f6a
#
_cell.length_a   1.000
_cell.length_b   1.000
_cell.length_c   1.000
_cell.angle_alpha   90.00
_cell.angle_beta   90.00
_cell.angle_gamma   90.00
#
_symmetry.space_group_name_H-M   'P 1'
#
loop_
_entity.id
_entity.type
_entity.pdbx_description
1 polymer ?
#
loop_
_entity_poly.entity_id
_entity_poly.type
_entity_poly.pdbx_seq_one_letter_code
_entity_poly.pdbx_strand_id
1 'polypeptide(L)'
;MQTKNTAKVSNGDLGFIRYIKDGENGKRVGLDFGVGRELEYSVEDMVNLDLAYATTIHKSMGSEYETVIMPLLKAHSIMLYRNLLYTGITRAKKRVVLIGQKQVLFMAIHRNEISKRNTLLGAR
;
A
#
# COMPACT_ATOMS: atom_id res chain seq x y z
N MET A 1 -8.09 -3.67 3.82
CA MET A 1 -7.50 -3.64 2.46
C MET A 1 -7.57 -5.02 1.84
N GLN A 2 -7.97 -5.08 0.60
CA GLN A 2 -8.00 -6.31 -0.18
C GLN A 2 -6.59 -6.77 -0.55
N THR A 3 -6.33 -8.08 -0.45
CA THR A 3 -5.00 -8.66 -0.73
C THR A 3 -4.94 -9.49 -2.01
N LYS A 4 -6.09 -9.79 -2.60
CA LYS A 4 -6.20 -10.53 -3.87
C LYS A 4 -7.14 -9.84 -4.84
N ASN A 5 -6.88 -10.03 -6.13
CA ASN A 5 -7.81 -9.58 -7.17
C ASN A 5 -9.04 -10.49 -7.24
N THR A 6 -10.21 -9.89 -7.32
CA THR A 6 -11.48 -10.55 -7.63
C THR A 6 -12.14 -9.84 -8.81
N ALA A 7 -13.31 -10.32 -9.25
CA ALA A 7 -14.05 -9.67 -10.35
C ALA A 7 -14.46 -8.22 -10.04
N LYS A 8 -14.63 -7.86 -8.76
CA LYS A 8 -15.15 -6.55 -8.33
C LYS A 8 -14.15 -5.70 -7.55
N VAL A 9 -13.14 -6.31 -6.95
CA VAL A 9 -12.19 -5.65 -6.04
C VAL A 9 -10.78 -6.10 -6.35
N SER A 10 -9.86 -5.15 -6.39
CA SER A 10 -8.46 -5.39 -6.72
C SER A 10 -7.58 -5.43 -5.46
N ASN A 11 -6.43 -6.11 -5.58
CA ASN A 11 -5.41 -6.08 -4.54
C ASN A 11 -4.97 -4.62 -4.26
N GLY A 12 -5.03 -4.23 -3.01
CA GLY A 12 -4.72 -2.87 -2.56
C GLY A 12 -5.94 -1.95 -2.42
N ASP A 13 -7.12 -2.35 -2.88
CA ASP A 13 -8.34 -1.57 -2.67
C ASP A 13 -8.67 -1.46 -1.18
N LEU A 14 -9.02 -0.26 -0.75
CA LEU A 14 -9.44 0.04 0.61
C LEU A 14 -10.95 -0.05 0.73
N GLY A 15 -11.43 -0.67 1.79
CA GLY A 15 -12.84 -0.78 2.09
C GLY A 15 -13.13 -0.55 3.57
N PHE A 16 -14.38 -0.22 3.86
CA PHE A 16 -14.88 -0.06 5.22
C PHE A 16 -15.84 -1.18 5.58
N ILE A 17 -15.71 -1.71 6.79
CA ILE A 17 -16.69 -2.64 7.33
C ILE A 17 -17.95 -1.84 7.69
N ARG A 18 -19.08 -2.19 7.07
CA ARG A 18 -20.37 -1.55 7.31
C ARG A 18 -21.19 -2.28 8.37
N TYR A 19 -21.16 -3.60 8.34
CA TYR A 19 -21.88 -4.42 9.31
C TYR A 19 -21.26 -5.81 9.46
N ILE A 20 -21.57 -6.44 10.56
CA ILE A 20 -21.30 -7.87 10.80
C ILE A 20 -22.62 -8.49 11.25
N LYS A 21 -23.06 -9.54 10.58
CA LYS A 21 -24.30 -10.25 10.91
C LYS A 21 -24.08 -11.77 10.98
N ASP A 22 -24.95 -12.46 11.69
CA ASP A 22 -24.97 -13.90 11.68
C ASP A 22 -25.77 -14.40 10.47
N GLY A 23 -25.18 -15.32 9.71
CA GLY A 23 -25.81 -15.98 8.57
C GLY A 23 -26.01 -17.46 8.84
N GLU A 24 -26.73 -18.15 7.93
CA GLU A 24 -27.01 -19.59 8.06
C GLU A 24 -25.74 -20.44 8.12
N ASN A 25 -24.68 -20.04 7.44
CA ASN A 25 -23.38 -20.72 7.36
C ASN A 25 -22.26 -19.95 8.06
N GLY A 26 -22.56 -19.24 9.15
CA GLY A 26 -21.59 -18.46 9.91
C GLY A 26 -21.73 -16.96 9.70
N LYS A 27 -20.76 -16.21 10.21
CA LYS A 27 -20.79 -14.75 10.15
C LYS A 27 -20.58 -14.23 8.73
N ARG A 28 -21.29 -13.14 8.41
CA ARG A 28 -21.15 -12.38 7.19
C ARG A 28 -20.70 -10.96 7.51
N VAL A 29 -19.79 -10.45 6.70
CA VAL A 29 -19.23 -9.11 6.86
C VAL A 29 -19.55 -8.28 5.61
N GLY A 30 -20.27 -7.19 5.79
CA GLY A 30 -20.56 -6.25 4.73
C GLY A 30 -19.42 -5.24 4.59
N LEU A 31 -18.87 -5.14 3.39
CA LEU A 31 -17.75 -4.30 3.03
C LEU A 31 -18.16 -3.31 1.94
N ASP A 32 -17.74 -2.07 2.09
CA ASP A 32 -17.93 -1.01 1.12
C ASP A 32 -16.58 -0.54 0.59
N PHE A 33 -16.29 -0.84 -0.67
CA PHE A 33 -15.09 -0.42 -1.39
C PHE A 33 -15.31 0.81 -2.27
N GLY A 34 -16.41 1.50 -2.09
CA GLY A 34 -16.78 2.69 -2.86
C GLY A 34 -18.02 2.47 -3.72
N VAL A 35 -18.34 3.47 -4.53
CA VAL A 35 -19.58 3.51 -5.32
C VAL A 35 -19.78 2.24 -6.14
N GLY A 36 -20.92 1.55 -5.91
CA GLY A 36 -21.28 0.34 -6.63
C GLY A 36 -20.45 -0.91 -6.27
N ARG A 37 -19.61 -0.84 -5.25
CA ARG A 37 -18.75 -1.95 -4.82
C ARG A 37 -18.99 -2.33 -3.37
N GLU A 38 -20.24 -2.55 -3.03
CA GLU A 38 -20.62 -3.14 -1.75
C GLU A 38 -20.63 -4.65 -1.88
N LEU A 39 -19.92 -5.34 -1.00
CA LEU A 39 -19.74 -6.78 -1.04
C LEU A 39 -20.00 -7.38 0.34
N GLU A 40 -20.51 -8.61 0.35
CA GLU A 40 -20.65 -9.39 1.56
C GLU A 40 -19.67 -10.56 1.55
N TYR A 41 -18.82 -10.62 2.57
CA TYR A 41 -17.78 -11.64 2.70
C TYR A 41 -18.17 -12.67 3.76
N SER A 42 -17.86 -13.93 3.48
CA SER A 42 -17.89 -15.02 4.46
C SER A 42 -16.62 -14.99 5.33
N VAL A 43 -16.57 -15.83 6.35
CA VAL A 43 -15.37 -15.97 7.19
C VAL A 43 -14.17 -16.45 6.36
N GLU A 44 -14.41 -17.34 5.40
CA GLU A 44 -13.37 -17.85 4.51
C GLU A 44 -12.79 -16.74 3.60
N ASP A 45 -13.65 -15.82 3.15
CA ASP A 45 -13.21 -14.69 2.31
C ASP A 45 -12.35 -13.68 3.07
N MET A 46 -12.47 -13.65 4.41
CA MET A 46 -11.70 -12.72 5.25
C MET A 46 -10.19 -12.93 5.17
N VAL A 47 -9.73 -14.10 4.74
CA VAL A 47 -8.30 -14.37 4.48
C VAL A 47 -7.73 -13.43 3.41
N ASN A 48 -8.58 -12.85 2.57
CA ASN A 48 -8.20 -11.91 1.51
C ASN A 48 -8.20 -10.44 1.98
N LEU A 49 -8.33 -10.19 3.27
CA LEU A 49 -8.36 -8.85 3.86
C LEU A 49 -7.24 -8.66 4.87
N ASP A 50 -6.64 -7.49 4.85
CA ASP A 50 -5.72 -7.00 5.87
C ASP A 50 -6.22 -5.69 6.48
N LEU A 51 -5.76 -5.39 7.68
CA LEU A 51 -6.01 -4.09 8.30
C LEU A 51 -5.39 -2.97 7.45
N ALA A 52 -6.12 -1.88 7.30
CA ALA A 52 -5.76 -0.77 6.42
C ALA A 52 -5.25 0.48 7.16
N TYR A 53 -4.73 0.33 8.37
CA TYR A 53 -4.12 1.44 9.12
C TYR A 53 -2.79 1.91 8.50
N ALA A 54 -2.14 1.06 7.72
CA ALA A 54 -0.92 1.37 6.97
C ALA A 54 -0.88 0.50 5.72
N THR A 55 -0.13 0.95 4.71
CA THR A 55 0.08 0.20 3.47
C THR A 55 1.53 0.32 3.02
N THR A 56 1.97 -0.56 2.14
CA THR A 56 3.27 -0.41 1.49
C THR A 56 3.18 0.58 0.34
N ILE A 57 4.33 1.16 -0.03
CA ILE A 57 4.40 2.05 -1.19
C ILE A 57 3.95 1.31 -2.46
N HIS A 58 4.34 0.06 -2.63
CA HIS A 58 3.94 -0.75 -3.78
C HIS A 58 2.42 -0.94 -3.88
N LYS A 59 1.76 -1.24 -2.77
CA LYS A 59 0.30 -1.40 -2.73
C LYS A 59 -0.45 -0.08 -2.88
N SER A 60 0.19 1.05 -2.60
CA SER A 60 -0.39 2.39 -2.79
C SER A 60 -0.37 2.87 -4.24
N MET A 61 0.32 2.19 -5.12
CA MET A 61 0.40 2.55 -6.55
C MET A 61 -0.99 2.51 -7.17
N GLY A 62 -1.33 3.55 -7.93
CA GLY A 62 -2.67 3.74 -8.49
C GLY A 62 -3.67 4.43 -7.55
N SER A 63 -3.34 4.60 -6.27
CA SER A 63 -4.16 5.32 -5.30
C SER A 63 -3.55 6.68 -4.97
N GLU A 64 -4.40 7.60 -4.50
CA GLU A 64 -3.97 8.93 -4.05
C GLU A 64 -4.59 9.24 -2.69
N TYR A 65 -3.87 10.00 -1.87
CA TYR A 65 -4.25 10.36 -0.51
C TYR A 65 -4.07 11.86 -0.31
N GLU A 66 -4.89 12.49 0.50
CA GLU A 66 -4.70 13.91 0.83
C GLU A 66 -3.37 14.14 1.54
N THR A 67 -3.07 13.32 2.51
CA THR A 67 -1.82 13.37 3.28
C THR A 67 -1.17 11.99 3.31
N VAL A 68 0.12 11.94 3.04
CA VAL A 68 0.95 10.74 3.19
C VAL A 68 1.92 10.97 4.34
N ILE A 69 1.91 10.06 5.28
CA ILE A 69 2.88 10.01 6.38
C ILE A 69 3.80 8.83 6.15
N MET A 70 5.07 9.08 6.00
CA MET A 70 6.06 8.04 5.65
C MET A 70 7.18 8.00 6.68
N PRO A 71 7.28 6.93 7.49
CA PRO A 71 8.42 6.73 8.36
C PRO A 71 9.64 6.28 7.55
N LEU A 72 10.77 6.92 7.79
CA LEU A 72 12.06 6.62 7.18
C LEU A 72 13.00 6.05 8.24
N LEU A 73 12.96 4.75 8.41
CA LEU A 73 13.77 4.05 9.41
C LEU A 73 15.04 3.47 8.78
N LYS A 74 16.13 3.47 9.54
CA LYS A 74 17.40 2.88 9.12
C LYS A 74 17.24 1.39 8.74
N ALA A 75 16.33 0.67 9.39
CA ALA A 75 16.01 -0.70 9.06
C ALA A 75 15.46 -0.89 7.63
N HIS A 76 14.89 0.15 7.05
CA HIS A 76 14.36 0.13 5.69
C HIS A 76 15.40 0.51 4.63
N SER A 77 16.62 0.83 5.03
CA SER A 77 17.64 1.39 4.13
C SER A 77 18.00 0.49 2.94
N ILE A 78 17.87 -0.82 3.08
CA ILE A 78 18.15 -1.77 1.99
C ILE A 78 17.13 -1.63 0.85
N MET A 79 15.87 -1.38 1.19
CA MET A 79 14.78 -1.26 0.20
C MET A 79 14.49 0.18 -0.19
N LEU A 80 15.05 1.16 0.54
CA LEU A 80 14.75 2.56 0.34
C LEU A 80 15.72 3.17 -0.68
N TYR A 81 15.21 3.48 -1.85
CA TYR A 81 15.92 4.14 -2.94
C TYR A 81 15.07 5.26 -3.53
N ARG A 82 15.70 6.13 -4.33
CA ARG A 82 15.09 7.36 -4.83
C ARG A 82 13.74 7.15 -5.52
N ASN A 83 13.64 6.17 -6.40
CA ASN A 83 12.42 5.92 -7.15
C ASN A 83 11.27 5.45 -6.26
N LEU A 84 11.56 4.62 -5.25
CA LEU A 84 10.55 4.18 -4.29
C LEU A 84 10.07 5.35 -3.42
N LEU A 85 11.00 6.17 -2.93
CA LEU A 85 10.68 7.37 -2.17
C LEU A 85 9.81 8.33 -3.00
N TYR A 86 10.19 8.59 -4.24
CA TYR A 86 9.42 9.42 -5.16
C TYR A 86 8.01 8.86 -5.40
N THR A 87 7.90 7.57 -5.63
CA THR A 87 6.60 6.90 -5.80
C THR A 87 5.70 7.12 -4.59
N GLY A 88 6.23 6.97 -3.37
CA GLY A 88 5.47 7.19 -2.15
C GLY A 88 5.06 8.66 -1.97
N ILE A 89 5.96 9.59 -2.19
CA ILE A 89 5.69 11.04 -2.07
C ILE A 89 4.62 11.49 -3.06
N THR A 90 4.66 10.99 -4.29
CA THR A 90 3.69 11.37 -5.34
C THR A 90 2.29 10.80 -5.14
N ARG A 91 2.07 9.94 -4.13
CA ARG A 91 0.72 9.53 -3.73
C ARG A 91 -0.02 10.60 -2.94
N ALA A 92 0.66 11.63 -2.47
CA ALA A 92 0.03 12.73 -1.72
C ALA A 92 -0.51 13.80 -2.66
N LYS A 93 -1.75 14.20 -2.42
CA LYS A 93 -2.39 15.34 -3.12
C LYS A 93 -2.01 16.69 -2.51
N LYS A 94 -1.90 16.76 -1.19
CA LYS A 94 -1.75 18.02 -0.45
C LYS A 94 -0.52 18.07 0.45
N ARG A 95 -0.21 16.99 1.15
CA ARG A 95 0.81 17.01 2.21
C ARG A 95 1.58 15.71 2.29
N VAL A 96 2.89 15.83 2.49
CA VAL A 96 3.76 14.71 2.84
C VAL A 96 4.44 15.02 4.16
N VAL A 97 4.41 14.07 5.08
CA VAL A 97 5.13 14.14 6.35
C VAL A 97 6.14 13.00 6.38
N LEU A 98 7.41 13.33 6.39
CA LEU A 98 8.50 12.37 6.52
C LEU A 98 8.97 12.36 7.98
N ILE A 99 8.97 11.19 8.60
CA ILE A 99 9.36 10.99 10.00
C ILE A 99 10.57 10.07 10.04
N GLY A 100 11.71 10.58 10.51
CA GLY A 100 12.92 9.78 10.62
C GLY A 100 14.18 10.60 10.65
N GLN A 101 15.30 9.94 10.38
CA GLN A 101 16.62 10.55 10.38
C GLN A 101 16.95 11.15 8.99
N LYS A 102 17.49 12.35 8.96
CA LYS A 102 17.93 13.01 7.73
C LYS A 102 18.93 12.16 6.93
N GLN A 103 19.79 11.41 7.59
CA GLN A 103 20.76 10.53 6.94
C GLN A 103 20.08 9.46 6.08
N VAL A 104 18.96 8.89 6.54
CA VAL A 104 18.19 7.89 5.79
C VAL A 104 17.59 8.52 4.54
N LEU A 105 17.07 9.73 4.65
CA LEU A 105 16.53 10.48 3.51
C LEU A 105 17.62 10.76 2.46
N PHE A 106 18.76 11.26 2.87
CA PHE A 106 19.88 11.53 1.96
C PHE A 106 20.38 10.26 1.27
N MET A 107 20.48 9.17 2.00
CA MET A 107 20.83 7.86 1.42
C MET A 107 19.84 7.44 0.34
N ALA A 108 18.54 7.55 0.61
CA ALA A 108 17.50 7.20 -0.35
C ALA A 108 17.56 8.05 -1.63
N ILE A 109 17.77 9.37 -1.48
CA ILE A 109 17.87 10.30 -2.61
C ILE A 109 19.06 9.98 -3.52
N HIS A 110 20.18 9.56 -2.95
CA HIS A 110 21.42 9.29 -3.70
C HIS A 110 21.48 7.85 -4.24
N ARG A 111 20.55 6.98 -3.86
CA ARG A 111 20.52 5.58 -4.28
C ARG A 111 19.58 5.40 -5.46
N ASN A 112 20.09 4.83 -6.55
CA ASN A 112 19.33 4.56 -7.76
C ASN A 112 19.45 3.08 -8.18
N GLU A 113 18.43 2.28 -7.86
CA GLU A 113 18.39 0.85 -8.20
C GLU A 113 18.35 0.59 -9.72
N ILE A 114 17.70 1.47 -10.47
CA ILE A 114 17.60 1.34 -11.93
C ILE A 114 19.00 1.45 -12.56
N SER A 115 19.78 2.44 -12.17
CA SER A 115 21.16 2.60 -12.64
C SER A 115 22.02 1.39 -12.28
N LYS A 116 21.85 0.85 -11.09
CA LYS A 116 22.58 -0.34 -10.63
C LYS A 116 22.25 -1.58 -11.48
N ARG A 117 20.97 -1.80 -11.80
CA ARG A 117 20.56 -2.90 -12.68
C ARG A 117 21.08 -2.73 -14.11
N ASN A 118 21.02 -1.52 -14.65
CA ASN A 118 21.56 -1.22 -15.98
C ASN A 118 23.07 -1.44 -16.04
N THR A 119 23.80 -1.09 -15.00
CA THR A 119 25.24 -1.36 -14.89
C THR A 119 25.54 -2.87 -14.92
N LEU A 120 24.75 -3.67 -14.22
CA LEU A 120 24.91 -5.14 -14.22
C LEU A 120 24.61 -5.74 -15.60
N LEU A 121 23.62 -5.23 -16.31
CA LEU A 121 23.31 -5.64 -17.68
C LEU A 121 24.39 -5.22 -18.68
N GLY A 122 24.97 -4.03 -18.50
CA GLY A 122 26.05 -3.52 -19.33
C GLY A 122 27.38 -4.25 -19.11
N ALA A 123 27.55 -4.92 -17.99
CA ALA A 123 28.76 -5.72 -17.66
C ALA A 123 28.78 -7.10 -18.34
N ARG A 124 27.72 -7.48 -18.99
CA ARG A 124 27.62 -8.72 -19.77
C ARG A 124 28.03 -8.46 -21.22
#